data_1140781d1742f3610983d6a733fba150
#
_entry.id   1140781d1742f3610983d6a733fba150
#
_cell.length_a   1.000
_cell.length_b   1.000
_cell.length_c   1.000
_cell.angle_alpha   90.00
_cell.angle_beta   90.00
_cell.angle_gamma   90.00
#
_symmetry.space_group_name_H-M   'P 1'
#
loop_
_entity.id
_entity.type
_entity.pdbx_description
1 polymer ?
#
loop_
_entity_poly.entity_id
_entity_poly.type
_entity_poly.pdbx_seq_one_letter_code
_entity_poly.pdbx_strand_id
1 'polypeptide(L)'
;MDNKINHSSRAVAAAVGLLKIFNVPAVVLQVCEEALGYAKRLSKNHTNQKLWQIDVSETMFDSKIGKYRGGLELMAALGYESASATSRFLTLRGSVGASKSGLSKSVLTSVRRSIMELTQHTNGL
;
A
#
# COMPACT_ATOMS: atom_id res chain seq x y z
N MET A 1 -4.71 -7.20 24.21
CA MET A 1 -3.73 -6.54 23.37
C MET A 1 -3.85 -6.98 21.92
N ASP A 2 -3.80 -6.06 21.02
CA ASP A 2 -4.01 -6.38 19.63
C ASP A 2 -2.71 -6.24 18.84
N ASN A 3 -2.00 -7.36 18.71
CA ASN A 3 -0.73 -7.41 17.99
C ASN A 3 -0.89 -7.10 16.50
N LYS A 4 -2.07 -7.36 15.93
CA LYS A 4 -2.31 -7.09 14.51
C LYS A 4 -2.33 -5.60 14.22
N ILE A 5 -2.93 -4.81 15.09
CA ILE A 5 -2.96 -3.35 14.95
C ILE A 5 -1.54 -2.81 15.02
N ASN A 6 -0.79 -3.21 16.05
CA ASN A 6 0.59 -2.76 16.22
C ASN A 6 1.49 -3.17 15.07
N HIS A 7 1.27 -4.39 14.54
CA HIS A 7 2.05 -4.90 13.42
C HIS A 7 1.84 -4.06 12.16
N SER A 8 0.60 -3.69 11.86
CA SER A 8 0.26 -2.89 10.68
C SER A 8 0.90 -1.50 10.77
N SER A 9 0.79 -0.85 11.94
CA SER A 9 1.40 0.47 12.18
C SER A 9 2.91 0.42 12.03
N ARG A 10 3.53 -0.64 12.52
CA ARG A 10 4.98 -0.82 12.40
C ARG A 10 5.42 -0.98 10.95
N ALA A 11 4.63 -1.69 10.14
CA ALA A 11 4.96 -1.91 8.74
C ALA A 11 4.97 -0.60 7.97
N VAL A 12 3.96 0.25 8.17
CA VAL A 12 3.90 1.58 7.54
C VAL A 12 5.07 2.44 8.00
N ALA A 13 5.32 2.51 9.30
CA ALA A 13 6.41 3.31 9.85
C ALA A 13 7.77 2.85 9.32
N ALA A 14 7.98 1.53 9.27
CA ALA A 14 9.24 0.97 8.76
C ALA A 14 9.45 1.30 7.29
N ALA A 15 8.40 1.22 6.48
CA ALA A 15 8.50 1.53 5.05
C ALA A 15 8.79 3.02 4.83
N VAL A 16 8.12 3.91 5.57
CA VAL A 16 8.39 5.35 5.48
C VAL A 16 9.82 5.65 5.94
N GLY A 17 10.28 5.00 7.01
CA GLY A 17 11.66 5.14 7.47
C GLY A 17 12.67 4.73 6.41
N LEU A 18 12.40 3.63 5.72
CA LEU A 18 13.25 3.15 4.63
C LEU A 18 13.30 4.17 3.49
N LEU A 19 12.15 4.72 3.11
CA LEU A 19 12.10 5.78 2.09
C LEU A 19 12.96 6.98 2.48
N LYS A 20 12.90 7.40 3.73
CA LYS A 20 13.68 8.55 4.22
C LYS A 20 15.17 8.30 4.19
N ILE A 21 15.60 7.06 4.40
CA ILE A 21 17.03 6.72 4.40
C ILE A 21 17.60 6.79 2.97
N PHE A 22 16.84 6.35 1.97
CA PHE A 22 17.36 6.17 0.62
C PHE A 22 16.94 7.23 -0.39
N ASN A 23 16.06 8.16 0.00
CA ASN A 23 15.53 9.14 -0.94
C ASN A 23 15.50 10.54 -0.35
N VAL A 24 15.53 11.55 -1.24
CA VAL A 24 15.38 12.95 -0.82
C VAL A 24 13.94 13.19 -0.35
N PRO A 25 13.70 14.21 0.51
CA PRO A 25 12.35 14.46 1.07
C PRO A 25 11.24 14.62 0.02
N ALA A 26 11.52 15.27 -1.10
CA ALA A 26 10.52 15.45 -2.15
C ALA A 26 10.07 14.11 -2.74
N VAL A 27 10.98 13.15 -2.88
CA VAL A 27 10.66 11.81 -3.36
C VAL A 27 9.85 11.05 -2.30
N VAL A 28 10.24 11.14 -1.04
CA VAL A 28 9.50 10.49 0.05
C VAL A 28 8.04 10.94 0.05
N LEU A 29 7.81 12.24 -0.04
CA LEU A 29 6.46 12.81 -0.09
C LEU A 29 5.70 12.31 -1.31
N GLN A 30 6.32 12.33 -2.49
CA GLN A 30 5.70 11.84 -3.72
C GLN A 30 5.25 10.38 -3.60
N VAL A 31 6.15 9.51 -3.11
CA VAL A 31 5.84 8.08 -2.98
C VAL A 31 4.70 7.87 -2.00
N CYS A 32 4.73 8.56 -0.86
CA CYS A 32 3.66 8.44 0.13
C CYS A 32 2.32 8.90 -0.41
N GLU A 33 2.28 10.03 -1.13
CA GLU A 33 1.04 10.56 -1.69
C GLU A 33 0.48 9.63 -2.78
N GLU A 34 1.33 9.10 -3.63
CA GLU A 34 0.91 8.17 -4.67
C GLU A 34 0.40 6.85 -4.08
N ALA A 35 1.07 6.32 -3.07
CA ALA A 35 0.62 5.12 -2.39
C ALA A 35 -0.74 5.33 -1.71
N LEU A 36 -0.93 6.49 -1.06
CA LEU A 36 -2.23 6.87 -0.49
C LEU A 36 -3.32 6.89 -1.56
N GLY A 37 -3.00 7.39 -2.75
CA GLY A 37 -3.94 7.42 -3.86
C GLY A 37 -4.46 6.04 -4.22
N TYR A 38 -3.58 5.05 -4.31
CA TYR A 38 -3.99 3.67 -4.56
C TYR A 38 -4.91 3.13 -3.48
N ALA A 39 -4.54 3.31 -2.23
CA ALA A 39 -5.32 2.79 -1.10
C ALA A 39 -6.68 3.47 -0.97
N LYS A 40 -6.74 4.78 -1.19
CA LYS A 40 -8.00 5.54 -1.12
C LYS A 40 -8.96 5.14 -2.24
N ARG A 41 -8.47 4.96 -3.46
CA ARG A 41 -9.30 4.49 -4.56
C ARG A 41 -9.88 3.12 -4.27
N LEU A 42 -9.05 2.23 -3.73
CA LEU A 42 -9.47 0.89 -3.33
C LEU A 42 -10.57 0.96 -2.26
N SER A 43 -10.38 1.77 -1.23
CA SER A 43 -11.33 1.90 -0.13
C SER A 43 -12.69 2.42 -0.61
N LYS A 44 -12.70 3.35 -1.57
CA LYS A 44 -13.93 3.92 -2.12
C LYS A 44 -14.62 2.99 -3.11
N ASN A 45 -13.87 2.13 -3.78
CA ASN A 45 -14.37 1.30 -4.88
C ASN A 45 -14.00 -0.16 -4.67
N HIS A 46 -14.26 -0.69 -3.48
CA HIS A 46 -13.79 -2.02 -3.08
C HIS A 46 -14.43 -3.16 -3.87
N THR A 47 -15.49 -2.91 -4.63
CA THR A 47 -16.10 -3.91 -5.51
C THR A 47 -15.41 -3.97 -6.87
N ASN A 48 -14.56 -3.00 -7.20
CA ASN A 48 -13.85 -2.98 -8.47
C ASN A 48 -12.60 -3.86 -8.37
N GLN A 49 -12.70 -5.07 -8.91
CA GLN A 49 -11.64 -6.07 -8.83
C GLN A 49 -10.34 -5.63 -9.49
N LYS A 50 -10.41 -4.69 -10.44
CA LYS A 50 -9.20 -4.14 -11.07
C LYS A 50 -8.30 -3.43 -10.07
N LEU A 51 -8.87 -2.92 -8.98
CA LEU A 51 -8.11 -2.22 -7.94
C LEU A 51 -7.44 -3.18 -6.94
N TRP A 52 -7.73 -4.49 -7.03
CA TRP A 52 -7.15 -5.50 -6.14
C TRP A 52 -5.76 -5.95 -6.60
N GLN A 53 -5.33 -5.54 -7.79
CA GLN A 53 -4.01 -5.86 -8.32
C GLN A 53 -3.36 -4.62 -8.90
N ILE A 54 -2.02 -4.59 -8.84
CA ILE A 54 -1.21 -3.53 -9.43
C ILE A 54 -0.13 -4.21 -10.27
N ASP A 55 -0.02 -3.81 -11.53
CA ASP A 55 1.05 -4.27 -12.41
C ASP A 55 2.28 -3.41 -12.15
N VAL A 56 3.31 -3.99 -11.55
CA VAL A 56 4.53 -3.24 -11.19
C VAL A 56 5.32 -2.77 -12.40
N SER A 57 5.07 -3.34 -13.58
CA SER A 57 5.74 -2.92 -14.81
C SER A 57 5.06 -1.73 -15.47
N GLU A 58 3.88 -1.33 -14.99
CA GLU A 58 3.19 -0.16 -15.52
C GLU A 58 4.00 1.10 -15.26
N THR A 59 4.14 1.92 -16.30
CA THR A 59 5.01 3.11 -16.26
C THR A 59 4.67 4.06 -15.11
N MET A 60 3.38 4.34 -14.90
CA MET A 60 2.96 5.25 -13.83
C MET A 60 3.34 4.73 -12.46
N PHE A 61 3.09 3.44 -12.22
CA PHE A 61 3.45 2.84 -10.93
C PHE A 61 4.96 2.86 -10.72
N ASP A 62 5.71 2.39 -11.72
CA ASP A 62 7.16 2.30 -11.60
C ASP A 62 7.80 3.68 -11.40
N SER A 63 7.39 4.66 -12.20
CA SER A 63 7.99 6.00 -12.15
C SER A 63 7.67 6.75 -10.86
N LYS A 64 6.54 6.44 -10.21
CA LYS A 64 6.07 7.17 -9.02
C LYS A 64 6.39 6.44 -7.71
N ILE A 65 6.47 5.12 -7.74
CA ILE A 65 6.62 4.30 -6.54
C ILE A 65 7.69 3.23 -6.72
N GLY A 66 7.54 2.39 -7.74
CA GLY A 66 8.27 1.12 -7.84
C GLY A 66 9.77 1.26 -7.94
N LYS A 67 10.25 2.27 -8.64
CA LYS A 67 11.69 2.45 -8.84
C LYS A 67 12.42 2.98 -7.60
N TYR A 68 11.69 3.51 -6.63
CA TYR A 68 12.30 4.09 -5.43
C TYR A 68 12.42 3.07 -4.33
N ARG A 69 13.58 3.05 -3.69
CA ARG A 69 13.84 2.12 -2.59
C ARG A 69 12.91 2.42 -1.42
N GLY A 70 12.18 1.41 -0.97
CA GLY A 70 11.14 1.56 0.06
C GLY A 70 9.72 1.64 -0.50
N GLY A 71 9.57 1.90 -1.82
CA GLY A 71 8.25 2.03 -2.44
C GLY A 71 7.44 0.75 -2.41
N LEU A 72 8.03 -0.38 -2.81
CA LEU A 72 7.35 -1.67 -2.78
C LEU A 72 7.04 -2.11 -1.34
N GLU A 73 7.94 -1.82 -0.41
CA GLU A 73 7.73 -2.10 1.01
C GLU A 73 6.54 -1.33 1.54
N LEU A 74 6.37 -0.07 1.11
CA LEU A 74 5.21 0.73 1.50
C LEU A 74 3.91 0.13 0.95
N MET A 75 3.92 -0.31 -0.31
CA MET A 75 2.74 -0.96 -0.89
C MET A 75 2.40 -2.24 -0.13
N ALA A 76 3.40 -3.02 0.27
CA ALA A 76 3.19 -4.22 1.08
C ALA A 76 2.56 -3.87 2.44
N ALA A 77 3.00 -2.77 3.06
CA ALA A 77 2.42 -2.30 4.32
C ALA A 77 0.95 -1.91 4.17
N LEU A 78 0.55 -1.45 2.98
CA LEU A 78 -0.84 -1.12 2.68
C LEU A 78 -1.68 -2.35 2.30
N GLY A 79 -1.05 -3.52 2.18
CA GLY A 79 -1.74 -4.75 1.87
C GLY A 79 -1.51 -5.30 0.47
N TYR A 80 -0.81 -4.56 -0.40
CA TYR A 80 -0.48 -5.02 -1.75
C TYR A 80 0.85 -5.74 -1.75
N GLU A 81 0.82 -7.05 -1.89
CA GLU A 81 2.03 -7.85 -1.81
C GLU A 81 2.21 -8.75 -3.02
N SER A 82 3.45 -9.09 -3.30
CA SER A 82 3.82 -9.97 -4.40
C SER A 82 3.56 -11.43 -4.02
N ALA A 83 2.98 -12.20 -4.95
CA ALA A 83 2.78 -13.64 -4.74
C ALA A 83 4.12 -14.39 -4.77
N SER A 84 5.10 -13.87 -5.52
CA SER A 84 6.44 -14.46 -5.60
C SER A 84 7.42 -13.38 -6.03
N ALA A 85 8.72 -13.66 -5.90
CA ALA A 85 9.77 -12.71 -6.28
C ALA A 85 9.75 -12.37 -7.79
N THR A 86 9.16 -13.25 -8.60
CA THR A 86 9.10 -13.06 -10.06
C THR A 86 7.76 -12.54 -10.55
N SER A 87 6.79 -12.36 -9.65
CA SER A 87 5.47 -11.86 -10.04
C SER A 87 5.56 -10.39 -10.43
N ARG A 88 4.92 -10.06 -11.57
CA ARG A 88 4.80 -8.66 -11.99
C ARG A 88 3.58 -7.98 -11.39
N PHE A 89 2.79 -8.70 -10.59
CA PHE A 89 1.59 -8.15 -9.96
C PHE A 89 1.72 -8.13 -8.45
N LEU A 90 1.30 -7.01 -7.86
CA LEU A 90 1.01 -6.94 -6.43
C LEU A 90 -0.48 -7.24 -6.27
N THR A 91 -0.81 -8.11 -5.33
CA THR A 91 -2.19 -8.51 -5.08
C THR A 91 -2.58 -8.12 -3.66
N LEU A 92 -3.77 -7.54 -3.51
CA LEU A 92 -4.24 -7.13 -2.19
C LEU A 92 -4.44 -8.35 -1.30
N ARG A 93 -3.84 -8.31 -0.10
CA ARG A 93 -3.98 -9.37 0.90
C ARG A 93 -5.46 -9.53 1.26
N GLY A 94 -5.92 -10.78 1.24
CA GLY A 94 -7.31 -11.08 1.57
C GLY A 94 -8.29 -10.92 0.42
N SER A 95 -7.82 -10.57 -0.79
CA SER A 95 -8.70 -10.47 -1.96
C SER A 95 -8.99 -11.84 -2.60
N VAL A 96 -8.16 -12.84 -2.33
CA VAL A 96 -8.38 -14.19 -2.86
C VAL A 96 -9.67 -14.75 -2.25
N GLY A 97 -10.59 -15.17 -3.12
CA GLY A 97 -11.90 -15.67 -2.68
C GLY A 97 -12.93 -14.58 -2.46
N ALA A 98 -12.58 -13.30 -2.62
CA ALA A 98 -13.55 -12.21 -2.53
C ALA A 98 -14.56 -12.31 -3.68
N SER A 99 -15.80 -11.96 -3.39
CA SER A 99 -16.90 -12.04 -4.35
C SER A 99 -17.14 -10.72 -5.07
N LYS A 100 -18.09 -10.73 -6.00
CA LYS A 100 -18.53 -9.50 -6.70
C LYS A 100 -19.09 -8.46 -5.76
N SER A 101 -19.50 -8.84 -4.56
CA SER A 101 -19.98 -7.89 -3.55
C SER A 101 -18.84 -7.08 -2.93
N GLY A 102 -17.59 -7.42 -3.22
CA GLY A 102 -16.43 -6.67 -2.81
C GLY A 102 -15.58 -7.37 -1.76
N LEU A 103 -14.68 -6.60 -1.18
CA LEU A 103 -13.77 -7.08 -0.16
C LEU A 103 -14.49 -7.27 1.17
N SER A 104 -13.99 -8.19 1.98
CA SER A 104 -14.55 -8.42 3.31
C SER A 104 -14.38 -7.19 4.21
N LYS A 105 -15.21 -7.11 5.24
CA LYS A 105 -15.15 -6.03 6.22
C LYS A 105 -13.80 -5.96 6.91
N SER A 106 -13.19 -7.11 7.22
CA SER A 106 -11.88 -7.12 7.88
C SER A 106 -10.77 -6.59 6.98
N VAL A 107 -10.81 -6.91 5.69
CA VAL A 107 -9.85 -6.38 4.73
C VAL A 107 -10.00 -4.87 4.59
N LEU A 108 -11.24 -4.38 4.46
CA LEU A 108 -11.50 -2.94 4.36
C LEU A 108 -11.06 -2.19 5.62
N THR A 109 -11.28 -2.76 6.79
CA THR A 109 -10.84 -2.17 8.05
C THR A 109 -9.32 -2.04 8.08
N SER A 110 -8.63 -3.09 7.64
CA SER A 110 -7.17 -3.09 7.57
C SER A 110 -6.66 -2.03 6.61
N VAL A 111 -7.26 -1.92 5.42
CA VAL A 111 -6.88 -0.90 4.43
C VAL A 111 -7.09 0.51 4.99
N ARG A 112 -8.24 0.76 5.60
CA ARG A 112 -8.55 2.08 6.17
C ARG A 112 -7.59 2.46 7.29
N ARG A 113 -7.20 1.49 8.11
CA ARG A 113 -6.21 1.72 9.18
C ARG A 113 -4.86 2.11 8.58
N SER A 114 -4.42 1.40 7.55
CA SER A 114 -3.18 1.73 6.86
C SER A 114 -3.22 3.12 6.24
N ILE A 115 -4.36 3.52 5.68
CA ILE A 115 -4.55 4.88 5.15
C ILE A 115 -4.35 5.91 6.25
N MET A 116 -4.96 5.69 7.42
CA MET A 116 -4.82 6.61 8.56
C MET A 116 -3.36 6.73 8.99
N GLU A 117 -2.67 5.60 9.14
CA GLU A 117 -1.27 5.59 9.56
C GLU A 117 -0.39 6.33 8.55
N LEU A 118 -0.56 6.02 7.27
CA LEU A 118 0.24 6.66 6.23
C LEU A 118 -0.07 8.15 6.11
N THR A 119 -1.34 8.54 6.28
CA THR A 119 -1.73 9.94 6.28
C THR A 119 -1.01 10.72 7.38
N GLN A 120 -0.93 10.15 8.57
CA GLN A 120 -0.21 10.78 9.69
C GLN A 120 1.27 10.97 9.37
N HIS A 121 1.92 9.94 8.82
CA HIS A 121 3.32 10.04 8.41
C HIS A 121 3.51 11.08 7.30
N THR A 122 2.62 11.10 6.32
CA THR A 122 2.68 12.03 5.20
C THR A 122 2.55 13.48 5.69
N ASN A 123 1.65 13.73 6.62
CA ASN A 123 1.45 15.08 7.17
C ASN A 123 2.66 15.57 7.98
N GLY A 124 3.46 14.66 8.48
CA GLY A 124 4.68 15.00 9.22
C GLY A 124 5.93 15.21 8.36
N LEU A 125 5.81 15.01 7.05
CA LEU A 125 6.96 15.16 6.15
C LEU A 125 7.31 16.60 5.82
#